data_7945bacb474c9d7d3765e24e2a3d4fb7
#
_entry.id   7945bacb474c9d7d3765e24e2a3d4fb7
#
_cell.length_a   1.000
_cell.length_b   1.000
_cell.length_c   1.000
_cell.angle_alpha   90.00
_cell.angle_beta   90.00
_cell.angle_gamma   90.00
#
_symmetry.space_group_name_H-M   'P 1'
#
loop_
_entity.id
_entity.type
_entity.pdbx_description
1 polymer ?
#
loop_
_entity_poly.entity_id
_entity_poly.type
_entity_poly.pdbx_seq_one_letter_code
_entity_poly.pdbx_strand_id
1 'polypeptide(L)'
;GTLTRAQIDAIAGKTLRRCFNIVPLADNASNCSAISTNNGKNSTVILNGRTLTKDGTWNTLCLPFSLSAEQIEGSPLAGAVIKEMDSSTSLSNDGLLTLNFKDAQSIEAGKAYIVKWETKGENIVNPLFKKKKKKKKSLVETESTDGKVKFIGQNSPFAIDNDNIKEIMF
;
A
#
# COMPACT_ATOMS: atom_id res chain seq x y z
N GLY A 1 -7.12 -36.54 22.93
CA GLY A 1 -6.49 -35.30 23.48
C GLY A 1 -7.17 -34.08 22.96
N THR A 2 -7.44 -33.08 23.80
CA THR A 2 -8.00 -31.78 23.41
C THR A 2 -6.93 -30.90 22.81
N LEU A 3 -7.19 -30.29 21.68
CA LEU A 3 -6.31 -29.34 21.06
C LEU A 3 -6.25 -28.02 21.89
N THR A 4 -5.07 -27.47 22.06
CA THR A 4 -4.91 -26.14 22.68
C THR A 4 -5.42 -25.06 21.74
N ARG A 5 -5.76 -23.89 22.28
CA ARG A 5 -6.19 -22.74 21.48
C ARG A 5 -5.17 -22.39 20.40
N ALA A 6 -3.87 -22.37 20.73
CA ALA A 6 -2.81 -22.11 19.78
C ALA A 6 -2.73 -23.12 18.63
N GLN A 7 -3.00 -24.42 18.93
CA GLN A 7 -3.06 -25.47 17.90
C GLN A 7 -4.29 -25.30 17.00
N ILE A 8 -5.45 -24.92 17.57
CA ILE A 8 -6.66 -24.63 16.80
C ILE A 8 -6.42 -23.44 15.88
N ASP A 9 -5.82 -22.36 16.38
CA ASP A 9 -5.55 -21.15 15.60
C ASP A 9 -4.50 -21.43 14.50
N ALA A 10 -3.48 -22.26 14.77
CA ALA A 10 -2.50 -22.68 13.77
C ALA A 10 -3.13 -23.55 12.66
N ILE A 11 -4.05 -24.46 12.99
CA ILE A 11 -4.77 -25.28 12.03
C ILE A 11 -5.74 -24.43 11.22
N ALA A 12 -6.52 -23.58 11.88
CA ALA A 12 -7.44 -22.65 11.24
C ALA A 12 -6.70 -21.71 10.29
N GLY A 13 -5.56 -21.16 10.70
CA GLY A 13 -4.71 -20.32 9.86
C GLY A 13 -4.21 -21.04 8.61
N LYS A 14 -3.77 -22.29 8.72
CA LYS A 14 -3.35 -23.11 7.57
C LYS A 14 -4.50 -23.46 6.64
N THR A 15 -5.63 -23.83 7.19
CA THR A 15 -6.85 -24.19 6.41
C THR A 15 -7.41 -22.97 5.70
N LEU A 16 -7.50 -21.83 6.37
CA LEU A 16 -7.96 -20.57 5.78
C LEU A 16 -7.05 -20.10 4.65
N ARG A 17 -5.73 -20.20 4.81
CA ARG A 17 -4.76 -19.87 3.74
C ARG A 17 -4.98 -20.73 2.49
N ARG A 18 -5.28 -22.01 2.63
CA ARG A 18 -5.57 -22.93 1.51
C ARG A 18 -6.91 -22.63 0.85
N CYS A 19 -7.96 -22.41 1.64
CA CYS A 19 -9.31 -22.20 1.13
C CYS A 19 -9.53 -20.81 0.50
N PHE A 20 -8.83 -19.77 0.99
CA PHE A 20 -9.08 -18.40 0.58
C PHE A 20 -7.93 -17.76 -0.21
N ASN A 21 -6.88 -18.53 -0.54
CA ASN A 21 -5.69 -18.02 -1.22
C ASN A 21 -5.21 -16.69 -0.61
N ILE A 22 -4.91 -16.71 0.70
CA ILE A 22 -4.41 -15.55 1.43
C ILE A 22 -2.94 -15.35 1.09
N VAL A 23 -2.59 -14.17 0.62
CA VAL A 23 -1.22 -13.78 0.29
C VAL A 23 -0.76 -12.71 1.26
N PRO A 24 0.16 -13.03 2.17
CA PRO A 24 0.80 -12.03 3.01
C PRO A 24 1.80 -11.22 2.18
N LEU A 25 1.75 -9.90 2.35
CA LEU A 25 2.77 -8.96 1.89
C LEU A 25 3.41 -8.36 3.14
N ALA A 26 4.71 -8.51 3.27
CA ALA A 26 5.43 -8.01 4.43
C ALA A 26 5.72 -6.52 4.30
N ASP A 27 5.57 -5.78 5.39
CA ASP A 27 5.83 -4.33 5.42
C ASP A 27 7.34 -4.00 5.29
N ASN A 28 8.20 -4.91 5.78
CA ASN A 28 9.65 -4.70 5.88
C ASN A 28 10.48 -5.69 5.07
N ALA A 29 9.92 -6.31 4.04
CA ALA A 29 10.62 -7.25 3.17
C ALA A 29 10.16 -7.12 1.71
N SER A 30 10.96 -7.67 0.77
CA SER A 30 10.60 -7.69 -0.64
C SER A 30 9.36 -8.56 -0.90
N ASN A 31 8.36 -8.00 -1.55
CA ASN A 31 7.12 -8.68 -1.93
C ASN A 31 7.10 -9.12 -3.41
N CYS A 32 8.19 -8.89 -4.16
CA CYS A 32 8.24 -9.14 -5.60
C CYS A 32 7.91 -10.59 -5.97
N SER A 33 8.42 -11.57 -5.22
CA SER A 33 8.14 -13.00 -5.44
C SER A 33 6.67 -13.34 -5.14
N ALA A 34 6.12 -12.86 -4.02
CA ALA A 34 4.73 -13.10 -3.65
C ALA A 34 3.76 -12.50 -4.68
N ILE A 35 4.04 -11.29 -5.18
CA ILE A 35 3.26 -10.62 -6.21
C ILE A 35 3.37 -11.38 -7.53
N SER A 36 4.56 -11.77 -7.95
CA SER A 36 4.81 -12.49 -9.22
C SER A 36 4.09 -13.84 -9.25
N THR A 37 4.25 -14.66 -8.20
CA THR A 37 3.64 -16.01 -8.09
C THR A 37 2.11 -15.96 -8.11
N ASN A 38 1.53 -14.88 -7.61
CA ASN A 38 0.07 -14.70 -7.54
C ASN A 38 -0.47 -13.74 -8.61
N ASN A 39 0.32 -13.44 -9.64
CA ASN A 39 -0.10 -12.58 -10.73
C ASN A 39 -1.36 -13.13 -11.43
N GLY A 40 -2.34 -12.28 -11.66
CA GLY A 40 -3.60 -12.63 -12.32
C GLY A 40 -4.57 -13.44 -11.47
N LYS A 41 -4.19 -13.93 -10.28
CA LYS A 41 -5.04 -14.73 -9.40
C LYS A 41 -5.87 -13.85 -8.48
N ASN A 42 -7.13 -14.23 -8.27
CA ASN A 42 -7.94 -13.65 -7.20
C ASN A 42 -7.46 -14.18 -5.85
N SER A 43 -7.06 -13.28 -4.97
CA SER A 43 -6.54 -13.63 -3.66
C SER A 43 -7.02 -12.64 -2.60
N THR A 44 -7.08 -13.08 -1.37
CA THR A 44 -7.15 -12.19 -0.22
C THR A 44 -5.72 -11.75 0.10
N VAL A 45 -5.49 -10.45 0.24
CA VAL A 45 -4.17 -9.88 0.54
C VAL A 45 -4.19 -9.34 1.95
N ILE A 46 -3.17 -9.66 2.74
CA ILE A 46 -2.94 -9.06 4.05
C ILE A 46 -1.61 -8.31 4.03
N LEU A 47 -1.61 -7.05 4.45
CA LEU A 47 -0.38 -6.27 4.64
C LEU A 47 0.17 -6.60 6.03
N ASN A 48 1.01 -7.62 6.08
CA ASN A 48 1.50 -8.20 7.33
C ASN A 48 2.59 -7.33 7.95
N GLY A 49 2.38 -6.89 9.19
CA GLY A 49 3.25 -5.95 9.90
C GLY A 49 2.90 -4.48 9.68
N ARG A 50 2.02 -4.16 8.72
CA ARG A 50 1.59 -2.79 8.47
C ARG A 50 0.49 -2.36 9.43
N THR A 51 0.63 -1.14 9.95
CA THR A 51 -0.43 -0.42 10.66
C THR A 51 -0.77 0.85 9.91
N LEU A 52 -2.06 1.05 9.62
CA LEU A 52 -2.58 2.32 9.12
C LEU A 52 -3.15 3.09 10.31
N THR A 53 -2.57 4.25 10.61
CA THR A 53 -2.96 5.07 11.74
C THR A 53 -4.21 5.90 11.42
N LYS A 54 -5.15 5.94 12.35
CA LYS A 54 -6.37 6.73 12.24
C LYS A 54 -6.38 7.86 13.27
N ASP A 55 -5.33 8.63 13.31
CA ASP A 55 -5.10 9.75 14.23
C ASP A 55 -5.19 11.13 13.55
N GLY A 56 -5.52 11.16 12.25
CA GLY A 56 -5.54 12.35 11.42
C GLY A 56 -4.22 12.61 10.68
N THR A 57 -3.21 11.77 10.88
CA THR A 57 -1.94 11.85 10.13
C THR A 57 -2.01 11.08 8.81
N TRP A 58 -1.13 11.43 7.87
CA TRP A 58 -1.02 10.74 6.60
C TRP A 58 -0.24 9.43 6.74
N ASN A 59 -0.75 8.40 6.09
CA ASN A 59 -0.06 7.13 5.86
C ASN A 59 0.32 7.04 4.39
N THR A 60 1.47 6.49 4.05
CA THR A 60 1.84 6.14 2.67
C THR A 60 1.22 4.80 2.29
N LEU A 61 0.86 4.62 1.02
CA LEU A 61 0.25 3.39 0.52
C LEU A 61 0.65 3.10 -0.92
N CYS A 62 1.11 1.87 -1.18
CA CYS A 62 1.27 1.32 -2.52
C CYS A 62 0.71 -0.10 -2.53
N LEU A 63 -0.26 -0.39 -3.40
CA LEU A 63 -0.90 -1.70 -3.47
C LEU A 63 -0.59 -2.39 -4.81
N PRO A 64 -0.34 -3.71 -4.83
CA PRO A 64 -0.11 -4.46 -6.07
C PRO A 64 -1.41 -4.84 -6.80
N PHE A 65 -2.52 -4.17 -6.50
CA PHE A 65 -3.83 -4.34 -7.12
C PHE A 65 -4.58 -3.01 -7.12
N SER A 66 -5.49 -2.86 -8.07
CA SER A 66 -6.32 -1.67 -8.17
C SER A 66 -7.60 -1.81 -7.34
N LEU A 67 -8.15 -0.67 -6.91
CA LEU A 67 -9.44 -0.55 -6.24
C LEU A 67 -10.26 0.56 -6.91
N SER A 68 -11.51 0.25 -7.27
CA SER A 68 -12.49 1.28 -7.61
C SER A 68 -13.00 2.00 -6.35
N ALA A 69 -13.72 3.11 -6.51
CA ALA A 69 -14.34 3.82 -5.40
C ALA A 69 -15.22 2.89 -4.54
N GLU A 70 -16.08 2.10 -5.16
CA GLU A 70 -16.93 1.11 -4.47
C GLU A 70 -16.09 0.06 -3.71
N GLN A 71 -14.98 -0.37 -4.30
CA GLN A 71 -14.09 -1.35 -3.65
C GLN A 71 -13.30 -0.75 -2.50
N ILE A 72 -13.01 0.55 -2.51
CA ILE A 72 -12.41 1.28 -1.40
C ILE A 72 -13.36 1.27 -0.21
N GLU A 73 -14.63 1.59 -0.41
CA GLU A 73 -15.65 1.57 0.64
C GLU A 73 -15.87 0.17 1.26
N GLY A 74 -15.68 -0.88 0.49
CA GLY A 74 -15.72 -2.28 0.96
C GLY A 74 -14.38 -2.82 1.47
N SER A 75 -13.42 -1.98 1.80
CA SER A 75 -12.04 -2.35 2.18
C SER A 75 -11.63 -1.71 3.51
N PRO A 76 -10.44 -2.03 4.04
CA PRO A 76 -9.87 -1.32 5.18
C PRO A 76 -9.69 0.20 4.98
N LEU A 77 -9.80 0.69 3.75
CA LEU A 77 -9.66 2.12 3.41
C LEU A 77 -11.00 2.87 3.42
N ALA A 78 -12.10 2.23 3.84
CA ALA A 78 -13.40 2.87 3.91
C ALA A 78 -13.35 4.19 4.71
N GLY A 79 -13.92 5.25 4.15
CA GLY A 79 -13.94 6.59 4.73
C GLY A 79 -12.58 7.29 4.79
N ALA A 80 -11.55 6.77 4.13
CA ALA A 80 -10.27 7.46 4.01
C ALA A 80 -10.29 8.53 2.93
N VAL A 81 -9.64 9.66 3.20
CA VAL A 81 -9.21 10.61 2.17
C VAL A 81 -7.98 10.05 1.50
N ILE A 82 -8.03 9.86 0.19
CA ILE A 82 -6.95 9.29 -0.62
C ILE A 82 -6.46 10.36 -1.58
N LYS A 83 -5.15 10.57 -1.62
CA LYS A 83 -4.54 11.54 -2.52
C LYS A 83 -3.37 10.94 -3.27
N GLU A 84 -3.17 11.41 -4.49
CA GLU A 84 -2.01 11.15 -5.33
C GLU A 84 -1.20 12.42 -5.55
N MET A 85 0.09 12.29 -5.83
CA MET A 85 0.91 13.47 -6.15
C MET A 85 0.39 14.13 -7.41
N ASP A 86 0.24 15.44 -7.36
CA ASP A 86 -0.11 16.27 -8.51
C ASP A 86 1.14 16.69 -9.28
N SER A 87 1.04 16.79 -10.60
CA SER A 87 2.14 17.21 -11.47
C SER A 87 2.61 18.65 -11.24
N SER A 88 1.83 19.47 -10.54
CA SER A 88 2.23 20.82 -10.10
C SER A 88 3.21 20.82 -8.92
N THR A 89 3.53 19.65 -8.35
CA THR A 89 4.65 19.46 -7.44
C THR A 89 5.92 19.98 -8.10
N SER A 90 6.79 20.66 -7.37
CA SER A 90 7.98 21.32 -7.95
C SER A 90 9.14 21.40 -6.97
N LEU A 91 10.33 21.44 -7.50
CA LEU A 91 11.57 21.75 -6.79
C LEU A 91 12.19 23.01 -7.40
N SER A 92 12.18 24.10 -6.65
CA SER A 92 12.77 25.37 -7.09
C SER A 92 14.31 25.31 -7.15
N ASN A 93 14.92 26.27 -7.81
CA ASN A 93 16.39 26.29 -7.98
C ASN A 93 17.14 26.61 -6.66
N ASP A 94 16.47 27.22 -5.71
CA ASP A 94 16.97 27.49 -4.35
C ASP A 94 16.72 26.30 -3.37
N GLY A 95 16.23 25.17 -3.88
CA GLY A 95 16.06 23.94 -3.14
C GLY A 95 14.75 23.83 -2.35
N LEU A 96 13.76 24.72 -2.59
CA LEU A 96 12.45 24.59 -1.96
C LEU A 96 11.61 23.54 -2.68
N LEU A 97 11.27 22.46 -1.97
CA LEU A 97 10.35 21.42 -2.44
C LEU A 97 8.91 21.78 -2.06
N THR A 98 8.04 21.91 -3.07
CA THR A 98 6.60 22.11 -2.90
C THR A 98 5.88 20.84 -3.33
N LEU A 99 5.31 20.10 -2.38
CA LEU A 99 4.54 18.90 -2.65
C LEU A 99 3.06 19.23 -2.76
N ASN A 100 2.48 19.00 -3.93
CA ASN A 100 1.07 19.17 -4.21
C ASN A 100 0.42 17.78 -4.40
N PHE A 101 -0.74 17.60 -3.78
CA PHE A 101 -1.53 16.37 -3.88
C PHE A 101 -2.95 16.69 -4.28
N LYS A 102 -3.53 15.86 -5.13
CA LYS A 102 -4.94 15.92 -5.55
C LYS A 102 -5.70 14.69 -5.07
N ASP A 103 -7.02 14.83 -4.97
CA ASP A 103 -7.88 13.73 -4.55
C ASP A 103 -7.91 12.60 -5.58
N ALA A 104 -7.84 11.37 -5.09
CA ALA A 104 -7.93 10.16 -5.90
C ALA A 104 -9.21 9.39 -5.55
N GLN A 105 -10.04 9.10 -6.57
CA GLN A 105 -11.28 8.34 -6.42
C GLN A 105 -11.09 6.83 -6.56
N SER A 106 -9.89 6.40 -6.94
CA SER A 106 -9.54 4.99 -7.13
C SER A 106 -8.05 4.79 -6.84
N ILE A 107 -7.66 3.54 -6.63
CA ILE A 107 -6.27 3.15 -6.47
C ILE A 107 -5.84 2.34 -7.67
N GLU A 108 -4.73 2.70 -8.28
CA GLU A 108 -4.06 1.98 -9.34
C GLU A 108 -2.96 1.08 -8.77
N ALA A 109 -2.85 -0.15 -9.29
CA ALA A 109 -1.81 -1.09 -8.87
C ALA A 109 -0.40 -0.53 -9.12
N GLY A 110 0.46 -0.55 -8.11
CA GLY A 110 1.86 -0.13 -8.19
C GLY A 110 2.09 1.38 -8.13
N LYS A 111 1.04 2.18 -7.96
CA LYS A 111 1.12 3.63 -7.79
C LYS A 111 1.15 4.00 -6.32
N ALA A 112 1.92 5.03 -5.98
CA ALA A 112 2.01 5.56 -4.62
C ALA A 112 0.86 6.53 -4.32
N TYR A 113 0.34 6.44 -3.10
CA TYR A 113 -0.71 7.30 -2.55
C TYR A 113 -0.39 7.70 -1.12
N ILE A 114 -1.03 8.75 -0.65
CA ILE A 114 -1.15 9.06 0.77
C ILE A 114 -2.61 8.93 1.18
N VAL A 115 -2.84 8.38 2.38
CA VAL A 115 -4.19 8.15 2.90
C VAL A 115 -4.30 8.61 4.35
N LYS A 116 -5.44 9.20 4.73
CA LYS A 116 -5.75 9.55 6.12
C LYS A 116 -7.24 9.46 6.39
N TRP A 117 -7.60 9.39 7.64
CA TRP A 117 -8.97 9.52 8.11
C TRP A 117 -9.13 10.83 8.86
N GLU A 118 -10.16 11.61 8.52
CA GLU A 118 -10.46 12.87 9.21
C GLU A 118 -10.97 12.60 10.64
N THR A 119 -11.72 11.52 10.80
CA THR A 119 -12.21 11.10 12.12
C THR A 119 -11.22 10.13 12.75
N LYS A 120 -10.74 10.46 13.94
CA LYS A 120 -9.89 9.57 14.74
C LYS A 120 -10.62 8.28 15.08
N GLY A 121 -9.88 7.18 15.09
CA GLY A 121 -10.44 5.86 15.37
C GLY A 121 -9.35 4.85 15.70
N GLU A 122 -9.77 3.60 15.84
CA GLU A 122 -8.86 2.49 16.06
C GLU A 122 -7.95 2.27 14.83
N ASN A 123 -6.65 2.14 15.08
CA ASN A 123 -5.68 1.85 14.02
C ASN A 123 -5.97 0.51 13.35
N ILE A 124 -5.75 0.45 12.04
CA ILE A 124 -5.96 -0.77 11.28
C ILE A 124 -4.65 -1.55 11.22
N VAL A 125 -4.56 -2.60 12.02
CA VAL A 125 -3.39 -3.49 12.06
C VAL A 125 -3.55 -4.61 11.06
N ASN A 126 -2.51 -4.89 10.28
CA ASN A 126 -2.52 -5.92 9.24
C ASN A 126 -3.73 -5.79 8.29
N PRO A 127 -3.88 -4.67 7.56
CA PRO A 127 -5.02 -4.45 6.68
C PRO A 127 -5.27 -5.63 5.74
N LEU A 128 -6.52 -6.11 5.65
CA LEU A 128 -6.91 -7.29 4.89
C LEU A 128 -7.85 -6.90 3.74
N PHE A 129 -7.41 -7.13 2.51
CA PHE A 129 -8.14 -6.84 1.28
C PHE A 129 -8.67 -8.13 0.66
N LYS A 130 -10.00 -8.31 0.69
CA LYS A 130 -10.65 -9.55 0.22
C LYS A 130 -10.72 -9.62 -1.31
N LYS A 131 -10.44 -10.80 -1.89
CA LYS A 131 -10.64 -11.16 -3.30
C LYS A 131 -10.10 -10.13 -4.31
N LYS A 132 -8.82 -9.76 -4.18
CA LYS A 132 -8.19 -8.83 -5.12
C LYS A 132 -7.42 -9.59 -6.20
N LYS A 133 -7.58 -9.15 -7.46
CA LYS A 133 -6.80 -9.65 -8.60
C LYS A 133 -5.51 -8.85 -8.66
N LYS A 134 -4.40 -9.48 -8.31
CA LYS A 134 -3.09 -8.85 -8.41
C LYS A 134 -2.67 -8.73 -9.87
N LYS A 135 -2.02 -7.65 -10.18
CA LYS A 135 -1.33 -7.47 -11.46
C LYS A 135 0.16 -7.29 -11.17
N LYS A 136 1.01 -8.10 -11.83
CA LYS A 136 2.42 -7.76 -11.97
C LYS A 136 2.47 -6.55 -12.90
N LYS A 137 2.27 -5.37 -12.34
CA LYS A 137 2.46 -4.11 -13.04
C LYS A 137 3.83 -3.58 -12.63
N SER A 138 4.53 -2.97 -13.56
CA SER A 138 5.67 -2.11 -13.23
C SER A 138 5.19 -1.08 -12.21
N LEU A 139 6.04 -0.72 -11.27
CA LEU A 139 5.76 0.38 -10.35
C LEU A 139 5.44 1.63 -11.18
N VAL A 140 4.41 2.34 -10.78
CA VAL A 140 3.97 3.56 -11.45
C VAL A 140 4.74 4.72 -10.86
N GLU A 141 5.45 5.40 -11.71
CA GLU A 141 6.13 6.65 -11.40
C GLU A 141 5.19 7.80 -11.73
N THR A 142 4.97 8.69 -10.77
CA THR A 142 4.30 9.97 -10.99
C THR A 142 5.35 11.06 -10.95
N GLU A 143 5.47 11.84 -12.00
CA GLU A 143 6.50 12.85 -12.18
C GLU A 143 5.88 14.25 -12.15
N SER A 144 6.60 15.22 -11.58
CA SER A 144 6.25 16.64 -11.65
C SER A 144 6.42 17.16 -13.08
N THR A 145 5.71 18.24 -13.43
CA THR A 145 5.78 18.84 -14.78
C THR A 145 7.19 19.30 -15.15
N ASP A 146 8.00 19.70 -14.17
CA ASP A 146 9.38 20.10 -14.35
C ASP A 146 10.39 18.93 -14.37
N GLY A 147 9.92 17.70 -14.18
CA GLY A 147 10.74 16.48 -14.18
C GLY A 147 11.68 16.34 -12.99
N LYS A 148 11.61 17.23 -12.01
CA LYS A 148 12.55 17.26 -10.88
C LYS A 148 12.11 16.42 -9.69
N VAL A 149 10.82 16.08 -9.59
CA VAL A 149 10.26 15.34 -8.46
C VAL A 149 9.51 14.13 -8.97
N LYS A 150 9.79 12.98 -8.37
CA LYS A 150 9.13 11.71 -8.69
C LYS A 150 8.53 11.09 -7.45
N PHE A 151 7.31 10.58 -7.55
CA PHE A 151 6.64 9.84 -6.50
C PHE A 151 6.41 8.40 -6.99
N ILE A 152 7.15 7.45 -6.40
CA ILE A 152 7.25 6.08 -6.90
C ILE A 152 6.72 5.12 -5.83
N GLY A 153 5.83 4.21 -6.22
CA GLY A 153 5.38 3.13 -5.34
C GLY A 153 6.50 2.11 -5.09
N GLN A 154 6.53 1.50 -3.92
CA GLN A 154 7.51 0.48 -3.56
C GLN A 154 6.86 -0.83 -3.14
N ASN A 155 7.44 -1.96 -3.57
CA ASN A 155 7.07 -3.31 -3.16
C ASN A 155 8.19 -4.01 -2.37
N SER A 156 9.26 -3.29 -2.06
CA SER A 156 10.43 -3.75 -1.31
C SER A 156 10.94 -2.62 -0.43
N PRO A 157 11.58 -2.91 0.69
CA PRO A 157 12.29 -1.91 1.46
C PRO A 157 13.31 -1.18 0.59
N PHE A 158 13.45 0.10 0.82
CA PHE A 158 14.43 0.95 0.18
C PHE A 158 15.35 1.55 1.27
N ALA A 159 16.65 1.39 1.11
CA ALA A 159 17.63 1.99 2.00
C ALA A 159 18.01 3.38 1.47
N ILE A 160 17.89 4.38 2.32
CA ILE A 160 18.38 5.74 2.02
C ILE A 160 19.84 5.78 2.45
N ASP A 161 20.73 6.05 1.52
CA ASP A 161 22.16 6.26 1.74
C ASP A 161 22.62 7.60 1.17
N ASN A 162 23.90 7.91 1.30
CA ASN A 162 24.46 9.19 0.83
C ASN A 162 24.38 9.38 -0.68
N ASP A 163 24.32 8.29 -1.45
CA ASP A 163 24.29 8.35 -2.91
C ASP A 163 22.87 8.62 -3.43
N ASN A 164 21.86 8.18 -2.71
CA ASN A 164 20.45 8.29 -3.10
C ASN A 164 19.60 9.23 -2.23
N ILE A 165 20.22 9.97 -1.28
CA ILE A 165 19.52 10.90 -0.37
C ILE A 165 18.75 12.00 -1.12
N LYS A 166 19.08 12.24 -2.39
CA LYS A 166 18.37 13.19 -3.27
C LYS A 166 17.07 12.60 -3.82
N GLU A 167 16.89 11.29 -3.72
CA GLU A 167 15.69 10.57 -4.11
C GLU A 167 14.86 10.30 -2.86
N ILE A 168 14.00 11.25 -2.46
CA ILE A 168 13.06 11.01 -1.35
C ILE A 168 11.96 10.10 -1.88
N MET A 169 11.96 8.85 -1.42
CA MET A 169 10.94 7.85 -1.74
C MET A 169 10.00 7.69 -0.54
N PHE A 170 8.70 7.75 -0.78
CA PHE A 170 7.65 7.57 0.22
C PHE A 170 6.87 6.27 -0.01
#